data_639aea36f252ed1e9d851e89b00dffc8
#
_entry.id   639aea36f252ed1e9d851e89b00dffc8
#
_cell.length_a   1.000
_cell.length_b   1.000
_cell.length_c   1.000
_cell.angle_alpha   90.00
_cell.angle_beta   90.00
_cell.angle_gamma   90.00
#
_symmetry.space_group_name_H-M   'P 1'
#
loop_
_entity.id
_entity.type
_entity.pdbx_description
1 polymer ?
#
loop_
_entity_poly.entity_id
_entity_poly.type
_entity_poly.pdbx_seq_one_letter_code
_entity_poly.pdbx_strand_id
1 'polypeptide(L)'
;MVSNGNNPETYEPYAQQMMELSKSALYLKVGSIGFEQTWMKKLQDNAPDMKVIDTSVGIKPAKTPGGNIDPHVWMSCKNARIISSNIFKALCNLEPKNKAFFEKNYQSLLKIIDKRDSTIREGIKNHPEMVRKFVIYHPILTYFARDYQLEQLAIEEEGREPSASQLKSLIHRARKETIKFC
;
A
#
# COMPACT_ATOMS: atom_id res chain seq x y z
N MET A 1 6.72 9.24 -9.82
CA MET A 1 8.03 9.66 -9.27
C MET A 1 9.01 8.50 -9.19
N VAL A 2 8.74 7.48 -8.38
CA VAL A 2 9.65 6.32 -8.29
C VAL A 2 9.62 5.52 -9.60
N SER A 3 10.78 5.33 -10.22
CA SER A 3 10.89 4.59 -11.49
C SER A 3 10.81 3.08 -11.26
N ASN A 4 10.36 2.35 -12.29
CA ASN A 4 10.27 0.89 -12.20
C ASN A 4 11.60 0.25 -11.80
N GLY A 5 11.56 -0.73 -10.91
CA GLY A 5 12.73 -1.45 -10.41
C GLY A 5 13.48 -0.75 -9.25
N ASN A 6 13.05 0.43 -8.83
CA ASN A 6 13.63 1.11 -7.67
C ASN A 6 12.81 0.84 -6.40
N ASN A 7 13.53 0.82 -5.26
CA ASN A 7 12.89 0.67 -3.96
C ASN A 7 12.30 2.02 -3.51
N PRO A 8 10.99 2.12 -3.26
CA PRO A 8 10.32 3.34 -2.83
C PRO A 8 10.73 3.81 -1.42
N GLU A 9 11.39 2.98 -0.63
CA GLU A 9 11.89 3.37 0.69
C GLU A 9 13.19 4.19 0.63
N THR A 10 14.03 3.94 -0.39
CA THR A 10 15.38 4.52 -0.50
C THR A 10 15.58 5.36 -1.76
N TYR A 11 14.51 5.58 -2.53
CA TYR A 11 14.58 6.27 -3.81
C TYR A 11 14.95 7.75 -3.66
N GLU A 12 15.84 8.22 -4.54
CA GLU A 12 16.20 9.62 -4.69
C GLU A 12 15.77 10.12 -6.08
N PRO A 13 15.01 11.22 -6.18
CA PRO A 13 14.56 11.73 -7.46
C PRO A 13 15.68 12.42 -8.23
N TYR A 14 15.73 12.20 -9.54
CA TYR A 14 16.66 12.87 -10.44
C TYR A 14 16.22 14.31 -10.71
N ALA A 15 17.17 15.17 -11.11
CA ALA A 15 16.91 16.57 -11.44
C ALA A 15 15.80 16.75 -12.50
N GLN A 16 15.78 15.89 -13.52
CA GLN A 16 14.72 15.91 -14.54
C GLN A 16 13.33 15.63 -13.95
N GLN A 17 13.21 14.69 -13.03
CA GLN A 17 11.94 14.39 -12.35
C GLN A 17 11.46 15.57 -11.49
N MET A 18 12.39 16.28 -10.88
CA MET A 18 12.08 17.51 -10.13
C MET A 18 11.58 18.62 -11.05
N MET A 19 12.17 18.76 -12.25
CA MET A 19 11.69 19.71 -13.26
C MET A 19 10.32 19.35 -13.83
N GLU A 20 10.04 18.06 -14.03
CA GLU A 20 8.71 17.60 -14.46
C GLU A 20 7.66 17.81 -13.37
N LEU A 21 8.01 17.55 -12.12
CA LEU A 21 7.14 17.76 -10.97
C LEU A 21 6.75 19.23 -10.80
N SER A 22 7.66 20.17 -11.07
CA SER A 22 7.39 21.62 -10.93
C SER A 22 6.25 22.11 -11.83
N LYS A 23 5.88 21.33 -12.86
CA LYS A 23 4.76 21.62 -13.77
C LYS A 23 3.47 20.91 -13.35
N SER A 24 3.50 20.14 -12.26
CA SER A 24 2.36 19.33 -11.82
C SER A 24 1.40 20.16 -10.97
N ALA A 25 0.10 20.05 -11.25
CA ALA A 25 -0.94 20.71 -10.48
C ALA A 25 -1.32 19.95 -9.19
N LEU A 26 -1.05 18.63 -9.16
CA LEU A 26 -1.48 17.74 -8.08
C LEU A 26 -0.46 16.63 -7.85
N TYR A 27 -0.15 16.37 -6.60
CA TYR A 27 0.58 15.19 -6.12
C TYR A 27 -0.35 14.36 -5.24
N LEU A 28 -0.58 13.12 -5.64
CA LEU A 28 -1.34 12.14 -4.86
C LEU A 28 -0.36 11.32 -4.02
N LYS A 29 -0.26 11.67 -2.75
CA LYS A 29 0.62 11.01 -1.79
C LYS A 29 0.05 9.65 -1.40
N VAL A 30 0.89 8.61 -1.40
CA VAL A 30 0.52 7.25 -0.97
C VAL A 30 0.25 7.22 0.54
N GLY A 31 1.07 7.94 1.30
CA GLY A 31 0.93 8.04 2.76
C GLY A 31 2.26 7.99 3.49
N SER A 32 2.65 6.82 3.97
CA SER A 32 3.79 6.67 4.90
C SER A 32 5.02 6.00 4.27
N ILE A 33 5.16 6.01 2.94
CA ILE A 33 6.36 5.44 2.29
C ILE A 33 7.59 6.32 2.56
N GLY A 34 8.76 5.69 2.72
CA GLY A 34 10.02 6.37 3.09
C GLY A 34 10.40 7.49 2.14
N PHE A 35 10.22 7.30 0.83
CA PHE A 35 10.39 8.34 -0.18
C PHE A 35 9.61 9.61 0.15
N GLU A 36 8.30 9.50 0.42
CA GLU A 36 7.47 10.66 0.71
C GLU A 36 7.81 11.33 2.04
N GLN A 37 8.19 10.54 3.05
CA GLN A 37 8.63 11.08 4.33
C GLN A 37 9.90 11.90 4.19
N THR A 38 10.83 11.43 3.37
CA THR A 38 12.15 12.08 3.18
C THR A 38 12.07 13.28 2.25
N TRP A 39 11.33 13.17 1.15
CA TRP A 39 11.42 14.12 0.04
C TRP A 39 10.26 15.10 -0.06
N MET A 40 9.11 14.86 0.60
CA MET A 40 7.89 15.66 0.37
C MET A 40 8.11 17.17 0.54
N LYS A 41 8.88 17.58 1.56
CA LYS A 41 9.19 19.00 1.74
C LYS A 41 9.93 19.57 0.54
N LYS A 42 11.00 18.93 0.07
CA LYS A 42 11.77 19.35 -1.10
C LYS A 42 10.95 19.36 -2.39
N LEU A 43 10.06 18.35 -2.55
CA LEU A 43 9.16 18.28 -3.69
C LEU A 43 8.19 19.46 -3.71
N GLN A 44 7.66 19.84 -2.55
CA GLN A 44 6.73 20.95 -2.40
C GLN A 44 7.44 22.30 -2.57
N ASP A 45 8.65 22.46 -2.02
CA ASP A 45 9.49 23.65 -2.20
C ASP A 45 9.82 23.86 -3.69
N ASN A 46 10.02 22.79 -4.46
CA ASN A 46 10.28 22.83 -5.91
C ASN A 46 9.01 23.09 -6.76
N ALA A 47 7.83 22.83 -6.22
CA ALA A 47 6.55 22.98 -6.89
C ALA A 47 5.53 23.65 -5.94
N PRO A 48 5.68 24.94 -5.60
CA PRO A 48 4.90 25.61 -4.56
C PRO A 48 3.38 25.67 -4.86
N ASP A 49 3.00 25.70 -6.13
CA ASP A 49 1.60 25.75 -6.56
C ASP A 49 0.97 24.36 -6.65
N MET A 50 1.75 23.30 -6.51
CA MET A 50 1.27 21.92 -6.56
C MET A 50 0.50 21.57 -5.30
N LYS A 51 -0.76 21.12 -5.46
CA LYS A 51 -1.56 20.60 -4.35
C LYS A 51 -1.09 19.21 -3.97
N VAL A 52 -0.84 18.98 -2.69
CA VAL A 52 -0.50 17.66 -2.15
C VAL A 52 -1.70 17.10 -1.40
N ILE A 53 -2.16 15.93 -1.81
CA ILE A 53 -3.30 15.23 -1.20
C ILE A 53 -2.83 13.87 -0.70
N ASP A 54 -2.95 13.63 0.60
CA ASP A 54 -2.69 12.32 1.20
C ASP A 54 -3.89 11.40 0.94
N THR A 55 -3.68 10.40 0.08
CA THR A 55 -4.75 9.48 -0.31
C THR A 55 -5.05 8.44 0.76
N SER A 56 -4.20 8.30 1.78
CA SER A 56 -4.37 7.36 2.89
C SER A 56 -5.26 7.90 4.03
N VAL A 57 -5.70 9.14 3.96
CA VAL A 57 -6.57 9.76 4.98
C VAL A 57 -7.83 8.91 5.18
N GLY A 58 -8.12 8.56 6.44
CA GLY A 58 -9.24 7.69 6.81
C GLY A 58 -8.92 6.19 6.85
N ILE A 59 -7.71 5.78 6.45
CA ILE A 59 -7.25 4.40 6.64
C ILE A 59 -6.82 4.20 8.10
N LYS A 60 -7.33 3.14 8.73
CA LYS A 60 -6.84 2.72 10.05
C LYS A 60 -5.44 2.11 9.88
N PRO A 61 -4.39 2.71 10.47
CA PRO A 61 -3.04 2.19 10.35
C PRO A 61 -2.92 0.75 10.86
N ALA A 62 -2.10 -0.05 10.19
CA ALA A 62 -1.58 -1.31 10.73
C ALA A 62 -0.12 -1.10 11.15
N LYS A 63 0.34 -1.90 12.09
CA LYS A 63 1.72 -1.85 12.58
C LYS A 63 2.48 -3.06 12.11
N THR A 64 3.75 -2.87 11.80
CA THR A 64 4.73 -3.94 11.62
C THR A 64 5.02 -4.62 12.97
N PRO A 65 5.63 -5.81 12.99
CA PRO A 65 6.10 -6.44 14.22
C PRO A 65 7.01 -5.52 15.06
N GLY A 66 7.81 -4.68 14.43
CA GLY A 66 8.67 -3.67 15.08
C GLY A 66 7.92 -2.47 15.66
N GLY A 67 6.58 -2.39 15.50
CA GLY A 67 5.73 -1.33 16.07
C GLY A 67 5.57 -0.08 15.20
N ASN A 68 6.29 0.00 14.07
CA ASN A 68 6.17 1.08 13.11
C ASN A 68 4.87 0.96 12.29
N ILE A 69 4.40 2.07 11.71
CA ILE A 69 3.27 2.05 10.78
C ILE A 69 3.71 1.36 9.49
N ASP A 70 2.96 0.32 9.08
CA ASP A 70 3.17 -0.34 7.80
C ASP A 70 2.77 0.59 6.65
N PRO A 71 3.70 0.90 5.72
CA PRO A 71 3.42 1.81 4.61
C PRO A 71 2.55 1.20 3.50
N HIS A 72 2.37 -0.12 3.44
CA HIS A 72 1.76 -0.85 2.32
C HIS A 72 0.23 -0.77 2.32
N VAL A 73 -0.31 0.44 2.51
CA VAL A 73 -1.76 0.70 2.65
C VAL A 73 -2.58 0.24 1.45
N TRP A 74 -1.99 0.18 0.26
CA TRP A 74 -2.66 -0.22 -1.00
C TRP A 74 -2.92 -1.72 -1.12
N MET A 75 -2.34 -2.54 -0.23
CA MET A 75 -2.49 -4.00 -0.23
C MET A 75 -3.76 -4.45 0.50
N SER A 76 -4.88 -3.76 0.26
CA SER A 76 -6.18 -4.07 0.84
C SER A 76 -7.30 -3.52 -0.04
N CYS A 77 -8.31 -4.34 -0.35
CA CYS A 77 -9.49 -3.88 -1.08
C CYS A 77 -10.27 -2.81 -0.31
N LYS A 78 -10.36 -2.94 1.01
CA LYS A 78 -10.97 -1.95 1.88
C LYS A 78 -10.27 -0.59 1.81
N ASN A 79 -8.94 -0.59 1.88
CA ASN A 79 -8.14 0.62 1.76
C ASN A 79 -8.19 1.19 0.34
N ALA A 80 -8.18 0.34 -0.69
CA ALA A 80 -8.30 0.77 -2.08
C ALA A 80 -9.58 1.59 -2.33
N ARG A 81 -10.70 1.27 -1.67
CA ARG A 81 -11.93 2.08 -1.72
C ARG A 81 -11.72 3.48 -1.12
N ILE A 82 -11.04 3.57 0.02
CA ILE A 82 -10.75 4.85 0.70
C ILE A 82 -9.82 5.69 -0.18
N ILE A 83 -8.73 5.11 -0.66
CA ILE A 83 -7.76 5.74 -1.57
C ILE A 83 -8.48 6.27 -2.82
N SER A 84 -9.29 5.42 -3.48
CA SER A 84 -10.03 5.81 -4.67
C SER A 84 -11.00 6.96 -4.41
N SER A 85 -11.67 6.97 -3.25
CA SER A 85 -12.56 8.07 -2.84
C SER A 85 -11.79 9.38 -2.64
N ASN A 86 -10.63 9.33 -2.00
CA ASN A 86 -9.81 10.52 -1.79
C ASN A 86 -9.25 11.07 -3.10
N ILE A 87 -8.81 10.20 -4.01
CA ILE A 87 -8.38 10.58 -5.37
C ILE A 87 -9.54 11.22 -6.14
N PHE A 88 -10.71 10.58 -6.15
CA PHE A 88 -11.90 11.11 -6.82
C PHE A 88 -12.25 12.53 -6.34
N LYS A 89 -12.28 12.75 -5.02
CA LYS A 89 -12.54 14.07 -4.43
C LYS A 89 -11.47 15.08 -4.85
N ALA A 90 -10.21 14.71 -4.83
CA ALA A 90 -9.11 15.59 -5.23
C ALA A 90 -9.23 16.03 -6.69
N LEU A 91 -9.53 15.09 -7.60
CA LEU A 91 -9.71 15.37 -9.02
C LEU A 91 -10.94 16.26 -9.27
N CYS A 92 -12.06 16.00 -8.59
CA CYS A 92 -13.26 16.85 -8.70
C CYS A 92 -13.02 18.28 -8.21
N ASN A 93 -12.19 18.46 -7.17
CA ASN A 93 -11.83 19.78 -6.66
C ASN A 93 -10.83 20.50 -7.59
N LEU A 94 -9.98 19.76 -8.28
CA LEU A 94 -9.02 20.33 -9.24
C LEU A 94 -9.71 20.74 -10.53
N GLU A 95 -10.56 19.88 -11.06
CA GLU A 95 -11.25 20.09 -12.34
C GLU A 95 -12.77 19.81 -12.21
N PRO A 96 -13.54 20.73 -11.63
CA PRO A 96 -14.98 20.53 -11.38
C PRO A 96 -15.81 20.26 -12.65
N LYS A 97 -15.36 20.79 -13.80
CA LYS A 97 -16.03 20.61 -15.10
C LYS A 97 -16.02 19.15 -15.56
N ASN A 98 -15.02 18.36 -15.11
CA ASN A 98 -14.85 16.96 -15.46
C ASN A 98 -15.47 15.99 -14.43
N LYS A 99 -16.24 16.49 -13.46
CA LYS A 99 -16.80 15.69 -12.36
C LYS A 99 -17.58 14.47 -12.85
N ALA A 100 -18.42 14.59 -13.87
CA ALA A 100 -19.22 13.47 -14.39
C ALA A 100 -18.33 12.36 -14.99
N PHE A 101 -17.24 12.73 -15.66
CA PHE A 101 -16.25 11.78 -16.19
C PHE A 101 -15.51 11.08 -15.04
N PHE A 102 -15.06 11.81 -14.03
CA PHE A 102 -14.41 11.23 -12.86
C PHE A 102 -15.35 10.30 -12.09
N GLU A 103 -16.62 10.70 -11.91
CA GLU A 103 -17.62 9.86 -11.24
C GLU A 103 -17.82 8.53 -11.94
N LYS A 104 -18.00 8.54 -13.26
CA LYS A 104 -18.17 7.33 -14.07
C LYS A 104 -16.98 6.38 -13.88
N ASN A 105 -15.75 6.90 -13.94
CA ASN A 105 -14.54 6.10 -13.79
C ASN A 105 -14.37 5.58 -12.35
N TYR A 106 -14.69 6.41 -11.36
CA TYR A 106 -14.68 6.02 -9.95
C TYR A 106 -15.65 4.87 -9.67
N GLN A 107 -16.89 4.94 -10.17
CA GLN A 107 -17.88 3.87 -10.01
C GLN A 107 -17.42 2.58 -10.70
N SER A 108 -16.78 2.68 -11.86
CA SER A 108 -16.21 1.53 -12.56
C SER A 108 -15.08 0.88 -11.76
N LEU A 109 -14.20 1.68 -11.17
CA LEU A 109 -13.11 1.21 -10.30
C LEU A 109 -13.65 0.54 -9.04
N LEU A 110 -14.67 1.12 -8.39
CA LEU A 110 -15.31 0.50 -7.23
C LEU A 110 -15.86 -0.89 -7.53
N LYS A 111 -16.53 -1.08 -8.69
CA LYS A 111 -17.02 -2.40 -9.11
C LYS A 111 -15.90 -3.43 -9.25
N ILE A 112 -14.74 -3.02 -9.75
CA ILE A 112 -13.56 -3.90 -9.87
C ILE A 112 -13.06 -4.29 -8.48
N ILE A 113 -12.92 -3.31 -7.57
CA ILE A 113 -12.45 -3.53 -6.21
C ILE A 113 -13.41 -4.48 -5.48
N ASP A 114 -14.73 -4.23 -5.57
CA ASP A 114 -15.75 -5.05 -4.91
C ASP A 114 -15.77 -6.49 -5.44
N LYS A 115 -15.64 -6.65 -6.74
CA LYS A 115 -15.53 -7.98 -7.35
C LYS A 115 -14.31 -8.74 -6.83
N ARG A 116 -13.16 -8.07 -6.69
CA ARG A 116 -11.94 -8.70 -6.14
C ARG A 116 -12.10 -9.05 -4.68
N ASP A 117 -12.65 -8.14 -3.87
CA ASP A 117 -12.94 -8.42 -2.45
C ASP A 117 -13.85 -9.63 -2.29
N SER A 118 -14.96 -9.69 -3.05
CA SER A 118 -15.89 -10.84 -3.03
C SER A 118 -15.19 -12.14 -3.44
N THR A 119 -14.40 -12.13 -4.52
CA THR A 119 -13.67 -13.31 -4.98
C THR A 119 -12.72 -13.84 -3.90
N ILE A 120 -12.00 -12.96 -3.20
CA ILE A 120 -11.07 -13.35 -2.13
C ILE A 120 -11.85 -13.94 -0.95
N ARG A 121 -12.94 -13.28 -0.52
CA ARG A 121 -13.79 -13.77 0.60
C ARG A 121 -14.43 -15.12 0.29
N GLU A 122 -14.94 -15.29 -0.91
CA GLU A 122 -15.52 -16.57 -1.37
C GLU A 122 -14.46 -17.67 -1.42
N GLY A 123 -13.27 -17.38 -1.97
CA GLY A 123 -12.15 -18.32 -1.97
C GLY A 123 -11.77 -18.79 -0.56
N ILE A 124 -11.66 -17.85 0.38
CA ILE A 124 -11.37 -18.17 1.78
C ILE A 124 -12.52 -18.96 2.44
N LYS A 125 -13.78 -18.60 2.15
CA LYS A 125 -14.95 -19.28 2.71
C LYS A 125 -15.09 -20.71 2.20
N ASN A 126 -14.79 -20.93 0.93
CA ASN A 126 -14.91 -22.24 0.27
C ASN A 126 -13.78 -23.21 0.67
N HIS A 127 -12.76 -22.73 1.35
CA HIS A 127 -11.66 -23.52 1.86
C HIS A 127 -11.51 -23.37 3.39
N PRO A 128 -12.49 -23.85 4.17
CA PRO A 128 -12.49 -23.72 5.63
C PRO A 128 -11.30 -24.45 6.28
N GLU A 129 -10.77 -25.51 5.63
CA GLU A 129 -9.60 -26.27 6.02
C GLU A 129 -8.28 -25.53 5.79
N MET A 130 -8.32 -24.41 5.08
CA MET A 130 -7.10 -23.64 4.77
C MET A 130 -6.45 -23.11 6.04
N VAL A 131 -5.16 -23.33 6.17
CA VAL A 131 -4.34 -22.70 7.21
C VAL A 131 -4.40 -21.19 7.02
N ARG A 132 -4.85 -20.47 8.06
CA ARG A 132 -5.03 -19.00 8.04
C ARG A 132 -3.72 -18.24 8.22
N LYS A 133 -2.60 -18.86 7.87
CA LYS A 133 -1.25 -18.31 8.03
C LYS A 133 -0.45 -18.56 6.76
N PHE A 134 0.41 -17.62 6.43
CA PHE A 134 1.34 -17.76 5.30
C PHE A 134 2.68 -17.12 5.63
N VAL A 135 3.73 -17.60 4.97
CA VAL A 135 5.08 -17.02 5.05
C VAL A 135 5.34 -16.21 3.79
N ILE A 136 5.88 -15.03 3.97
CA ILE A 136 6.28 -14.12 2.89
C ILE A 136 7.67 -13.56 3.19
N TYR A 137 8.43 -13.21 2.16
CA TYR A 137 9.76 -12.64 2.37
C TYR A 137 9.66 -11.23 2.97
N HIS A 138 9.14 -10.28 2.22
CA HIS A 138 8.93 -8.89 2.65
C HIS A 138 7.49 -8.69 3.14
N PRO A 139 7.25 -8.04 4.30
CA PRO A 139 5.95 -7.99 4.98
C PRO A 139 4.96 -7.01 4.35
N ILE A 140 4.64 -7.15 3.06
CA ILE A 140 3.76 -6.22 2.33
C ILE A 140 2.26 -6.47 2.52
N LEU A 141 1.86 -7.61 3.08
CA LEU A 141 0.45 -8.04 3.12
C LEU A 141 -0.23 -7.86 4.49
N THR A 142 0.30 -6.98 5.36
CA THR A 142 -0.26 -6.77 6.71
C THR A 142 -1.73 -6.30 6.67
N TYR A 143 -2.06 -5.36 5.80
CA TYR A 143 -3.44 -4.89 5.64
C TYR A 143 -4.35 -5.94 5.03
N PHE A 144 -3.84 -6.71 4.05
CA PHE A 144 -4.54 -7.85 3.48
C PHE A 144 -4.83 -8.91 4.55
N ALA A 145 -3.82 -9.33 5.29
CA ALA A 145 -3.94 -10.32 6.35
C ALA A 145 -4.98 -9.88 7.40
N ARG A 146 -4.92 -8.62 7.84
CA ARG A 146 -5.88 -8.04 8.77
C ARG A 146 -7.32 -8.12 8.24
N ASP A 147 -7.55 -7.74 6.99
CA ASP A 147 -8.91 -7.60 6.44
C ASP A 147 -9.57 -8.93 6.11
N TYR A 148 -8.75 -9.98 5.91
CA TYR A 148 -9.23 -11.33 5.64
C TYR A 148 -8.98 -12.33 6.78
N GLN A 149 -8.61 -11.84 7.98
CA GLN A 149 -8.37 -12.66 9.17
C GLN A 149 -7.30 -13.75 8.94
N LEU A 150 -6.24 -13.38 8.26
CA LEU A 150 -5.05 -14.18 8.03
C LEU A 150 -3.90 -13.68 8.91
N GLU A 151 -2.89 -14.51 9.12
CA GLU A 151 -1.65 -14.14 9.80
C GLU A 151 -0.49 -14.21 8.81
N GLN A 152 0.20 -13.07 8.63
CA GLN A 152 1.41 -12.97 7.87
C GLN A 152 2.62 -13.22 8.76
N LEU A 153 3.48 -14.14 8.35
CA LEU A 153 4.80 -14.36 8.93
C LEU A 153 5.84 -13.90 7.93
N ALA A 154 6.58 -12.83 8.24
CA ALA A 154 7.62 -12.31 7.37
C ALA A 154 8.98 -12.95 7.68
N ILE A 155 9.80 -13.16 6.63
CA ILE A 155 11.19 -13.58 6.76
C ILE A 155 12.05 -12.38 7.09
N GLU A 156 11.85 -11.29 6.35
CA GLU A 156 12.53 -10.01 6.54
C GLU A 156 11.79 -9.17 7.59
N GLU A 157 12.54 -8.41 8.38
CA GLU A 157 11.98 -7.45 9.33
C GLU A 157 12.60 -6.07 9.08
N GLU A 158 11.75 -5.10 8.69
CA GLU A 158 12.12 -3.69 8.48
C GLU A 158 13.32 -3.49 7.52
N GLY A 159 13.37 -4.23 6.41
CA GLY A 159 14.45 -4.15 5.44
C GLY A 159 15.74 -4.86 5.85
N ARG A 160 15.70 -5.64 6.93
CA ARG A 160 16.86 -6.41 7.45
C ARG A 160 16.68 -7.89 7.24
N GLU A 161 17.75 -8.54 6.77
CA GLU A 161 17.77 -9.99 6.71
C GLU A 161 17.68 -10.59 8.12
N PRO A 162 16.95 -11.70 8.30
CA PRO A 162 16.83 -12.35 9.59
C PRO A 162 18.16 -12.95 10.03
N SER A 163 18.43 -12.94 11.32
CA SER A 163 19.51 -13.76 11.90
C SER A 163 19.22 -15.25 11.70
N ALA A 164 20.26 -16.09 11.74
CA ALA A 164 20.12 -17.54 11.65
C ALA A 164 19.17 -18.12 12.73
N SER A 165 19.15 -17.50 13.91
CA SER A 165 18.23 -17.86 15.00
C SER A 165 16.78 -17.56 14.70
N GLN A 166 16.49 -16.36 14.16
CA GLN A 166 15.15 -15.96 13.74
C GLN A 166 14.62 -16.85 12.61
N LEU A 167 15.46 -17.13 11.61
CA LEU A 167 15.10 -18.01 10.51
C LEU A 167 14.81 -19.44 11.00
N LYS A 168 15.63 -19.97 11.90
CA LYS A 168 15.40 -21.30 12.52
C LYS A 168 14.08 -21.35 13.28
N SER A 169 13.76 -20.30 14.04
CA SER A 169 12.51 -20.20 14.78
C SER A 169 11.30 -20.14 13.86
N LEU A 170 11.39 -19.36 12.77
CA LEU A 170 10.34 -19.24 11.75
C LEU A 170 10.10 -20.59 11.06
N ILE A 171 11.16 -21.29 10.65
CA ILE A 171 11.07 -22.62 10.01
C ILE A 171 10.43 -23.63 10.98
N HIS A 172 10.84 -23.63 12.24
CA HIS A 172 10.25 -24.52 13.26
C HIS A 172 8.75 -24.26 13.42
N ARG A 173 8.36 -22.99 13.52
CA ARG A 173 6.96 -22.55 13.62
C ARG A 173 6.17 -22.94 12.38
N ALA A 174 6.70 -22.68 11.18
CA ALA A 174 6.03 -23.01 9.92
C ALA A 174 5.77 -24.52 9.78
N ARG A 175 6.75 -25.35 10.16
CA ARG A 175 6.59 -26.82 10.16
C ARG A 175 5.56 -27.30 11.18
N LYS A 176 5.64 -26.79 12.41
CA LYS A 176 4.70 -27.16 13.49
C LYS A 176 3.25 -26.81 13.16
N GLU A 177 3.04 -25.68 12.51
CA GLU A 177 1.71 -25.16 12.19
C GLU A 177 1.28 -25.49 10.74
N THR A 178 2.06 -26.31 10.02
CA THR A 178 1.79 -26.74 8.63
C THR A 178 1.56 -25.55 7.68
N ILE A 179 2.31 -24.46 7.89
CA ILE A 179 2.19 -23.23 7.11
C ILE A 179 2.87 -23.42 5.76
N LYS A 180 2.18 -23.04 4.67
CA LYS A 180 2.75 -23.06 3.32
C LYS A 180 3.51 -21.77 3.03
N PHE A 181 4.58 -21.89 2.26
CA PHE A 181 5.31 -20.74 1.72
C PHE A 181 4.61 -20.28 0.44
N CYS A 182 4.47 -18.96 0.28
CA CYS A 182 3.98 -18.31 -0.92
C CYS A 182 5.13 -17.77 -1.76
#